data_4849b23b5df3051bb4c5c6c1f7fad9a1
#
_entry.id   4849b23b5df3051bb4c5c6c1f7fad9a1
#
_cell.length_a   1.000
_cell.length_b   1.000
_cell.length_c   1.000
_cell.angle_alpha   90.00
_cell.angle_beta   90.00
_cell.angle_gamma   90.00
#
_symmetry.space_group_name_H-M   'P 1'
#
loop_
_entity.id
_entity.type
_entity.pdbx_description
1 polymer ?
#
loop_
_entity_poly.entity_id
_entity_poly.type
_entity_poly.pdbx_seq_one_letter_code
_entity_poly.pdbx_strand_id
1 'polypeptide(L)'
;MKTRQTSIDCYNEIKADGLLSKMRFHVYESIFLYPKQTAGELSEVLNSIGIKIRHGSVNGRLTELRDLGVIYEKDVRPCKVTGRNVIEWDLTDRLPVNIKNPNKTKKQRLDDALNSLRELYKNKDSTNEDWKTVADLIKSI
;
A
#
# COMPACT_ATOMS: atom_id res chain seq x y z
N MET A 1 -3.35 23.36 13.30
CA MET A 1 -2.03 22.73 13.30
C MET A 1 -1.31 23.05 12.00
N LYS A 2 -0.09 23.53 12.07
CA LYS A 2 0.70 23.76 10.86
C LYS A 2 1.15 22.43 10.29
N THR A 3 0.73 22.11 9.06
CA THR A 3 1.22 20.95 8.34
C THR A 3 2.68 21.18 7.96
N ARG A 4 3.53 20.18 8.19
CA ARG A 4 4.95 20.29 7.84
C ARG A 4 5.11 20.43 6.31
N GLN A 5 6.11 21.19 5.89
CA GLN A 5 6.40 21.35 4.46
C GLN A 5 6.70 20.01 3.78
N THR A 6 7.39 19.10 4.45
CA THR A 6 7.67 17.75 3.96
C THR A 6 6.39 16.94 3.69
N SER A 7 5.37 17.09 4.51
CA SER A 7 4.06 16.45 4.31
C SER A 7 3.35 17.01 3.07
N ILE A 8 3.43 18.32 2.88
CA ILE A 8 2.85 19.01 1.71
C ILE A 8 3.54 18.57 0.42
N ASP A 9 4.84 18.52 0.42
CA ASP A 9 5.64 18.11 -0.74
C ASP A 9 5.35 16.66 -1.11
N CYS A 10 5.30 15.77 -0.12
CA CYS A 10 4.97 14.36 -0.30
C CYS A 10 3.54 14.18 -0.85
N TYR A 11 2.57 14.90 -0.31
CA TYR A 11 1.19 14.88 -0.77
C TYR A 11 1.08 15.32 -2.23
N ASN A 12 1.72 16.42 -2.59
CA ASN A 12 1.70 16.95 -3.96
C ASN A 12 2.31 15.95 -4.95
N GLU A 13 3.40 15.30 -4.59
CA GLU A 13 4.07 14.30 -5.43
C GLU A 13 3.21 13.05 -5.61
N ILE A 14 2.63 12.54 -4.55
CA ILE A 14 1.71 11.39 -4.61
C ILE A 14 0.51 11.69 -5.51
N LYS A 15 -0.06 12.88 -5.38
CA LYS A 15 -1.21 13.33 -6.18
C LYS A 15 -0.85 13.51 -7.65
N ALA A 16 0.25 14.20 -7.94
CA ALA A 16 0.69 14.50 -9.30
C ALA A 16 1.07 13.24 -10.08
N ASP A 17 1.78 12.32 -9.44
CA ASP A 17 2.30 11.11 -10.08
C ASP A 17 1.34 9.91 -10.00
N GLY A 18 0.20 10.05 -9.32
CA GLY A 18 -0.80 9.00 -9.19
C GLY A 18 -0.25 7.75 -8.49
N LEU A 19 0.58 7.91 -7.46
CA LEU A 19 1.27 6.83 -6.78
C LEU A 19 0.36 5.92 -5.94
N LEU A 20 -0.85 6.36 -5.63
CA LEU A 20 -1.84 5.60 -4.88
C LEU A 20 -3.10 5.40 -5.71
N SER A 21 -3.75 4.24 -5.54
CA SER A 21 -5.07 3.99 -6.13
C SER A 21 -6.09 4.98 -5.58
N LYS A 22 -7.21 5.17 -6.30
CA LYS A 22 -8.23 6.18 -5.98
C LYS A 22 -8.69 6.12 -4.52
N MET A 23 -9.04 4.94 -4.02
CA MET A 23 -9.57 4.76 -2.65
C MET A 23 -8.47 4.95 -1.60
N ARG A 24 -7.27 4.41 -1.84
CA ARG A 24 -6.11 4.63 -0.98
C ARG A 24 -5.76 6.10 -0.89
N PHE A 25 -5.81 6.81 -2.02
CA PHE A 25 -5.54 8.25 -2.05
C PHE A 25 -6.55 9.04 -1.23
N HIS A 26 -7.84 8.70 -1.32
CA HIS A 26 -8.87 9.36 -0.52
C HIS A 26 -8.64 9.20 0.99
N VAL A 27 -8.29 8.01 1.44
CA VAL A 27 -7.95 7.75 2.84
C VAL A 27 -6.69 8.51 3.25
N TYR A 28 -5.66 8.49 2.43
CA TYR A 28 -4.41 9.22 2.65
C TYR A 28 -4.67 10.75 2.73
N GLU A 29 -5.42 11.29 1.79
CA GLU A 29 -5.79 12.72 1.77
C GLU A 29 -6.56 13.12 3.03
N SER A 30 -7.46 12.26 3.51
CA SER A 30 -8.21 12.51 4.74
C SER A 30 -7.31 12.60 5.96
N ILE A 31 -6.28 11.75 6.05
CA ILE A 31 -5.28 11.83 7.12
C ILE A 31 -4.43 13.09 6.98
N PHE A 32 -4.11 13.50 5.75
CA PHE A 32 -3.37 14.73 5.48
C PHE A 32 -4.14 15.98 5.94
N LEU A 33 -5.44 16.04 5.62
CA LEU A 33 -6.30 17.17 6.00
C LEU A 33 -6.68 17.16 7.48
N TYR A 34 -6.90 15.98 8.03
CA TYR A 34 -7.32 15.77 9.42
C TYR A 34 -6.38 14.77 10.09
N PRO A 35 -5.19 15.19 10.54
CA PRO A 35 -4.21 14.29 11.16
C PRO A 35 -4.71 13.70 12.47
N LYS A 36 -4.12 12.59 12.87
CA LYS A 36 -4.40 11.89 14.13
C LYS A 36 -5.82 11.31 14.22
N GLN A 37 -6.39 10.88 13.11
CA GLN A 37 -7.71 10.27 13.07
C GLN A 37 -7.65 8.75 13.28
N THR A 38 -8.70 8.20 13.87
CA THR A 38 -8.93 6.75 13.92
C THR A 38 -9.69 6.30 12.68
N ALA A 39 -9.76 4.98 12.44
CA ALA A 39 -10.49 4.43 11.30
C ALA A 39 -11.98 4.83 11.30
N GLY A 40 -12.63 4.84 12.46
CA GLY A 40 -14.03 5.26 12.59
C GLY A 40 -14.23 6.72 12.25
N GLU A 41 -13.34 7.59 12.74
CA GLU A 41 -13.37 9.04 12.44
C GLU A 41 -13.11 9.30 10.96
N LEU A 42 -12.16 8.60 10.33
CA LEU A 42 -11.90 8.70 8.90
C LEU A 42 -13.09 8.24 8.05
N SER A 43 -13.78 7.17 8.47
CA SER A 43 -14.99 6.70 7.80
C SER A 43 -16.07 7.78 7.80
N GLU A 44 -16.28 8.47 8.92
CA GLU A 44 -17.24 9.57 8.99
C GLU A 44 -16.84 10.75 8.11
N VAL A 45 -15.56 11.14 8.13
CA VAL A 45 -15.06 12.23 7.28
C VAL A 45 -15.30 11.91 5.80
N LEU A 46 -14.94 10.71 5.36
CA LEU A 46 -15.12 10.27 3.97
C LEU A 46 -16.59 10.27 3.56
N ASN A 47 -17.45 9.72 4.39
CA ASN A 47 -18.90 9.70 4.12
C ASN A 47 -19.49 11.12 4.06
N SER A 48 -19.01 12.04 4.91
CA SER A 48 -19.48 13.43 4.93
C SER A 48 -19.14 14.21 3.65
N ILE A 49 -18.04 13.86 2.99
CA ILE A 49 -17.65 14.51 1.72
C ILE A 49 -18.18 13.77 0.48
N GLY A 50 -19.03 12.77 0.66
CA GLY A 50 -19.69 12.06 -0.43
C GLY A 50 -19.00 10.78 -0.89
N ILE A 51 -17.94 10.35 -0.24
CA ILE A 51 -17.25 9.10 -0.52
C ILE A 51 -17.84 7.99 0.35
N LYS A 52 -18.72 7.18 -0.22
CA LYS A 52 -19.34 6.07 0.50
C LYS A 52 -18.32 4.95 0.72
N ILE A 53 -17.98 4.72 1.98
CA ILE A 53 -17.04 3.66 2.36
C ILE A 53 -17.48 3.03 3.69
N ARG A 54 -17.35 1.73 3.80
CA ARG A 54 -17.62 0.99 5.04
C ARG A 54 -16.40 1.09 5.97
N HIS A 55 -16.64 1.07 7.27
CA HIS A 55 -15.58 1.10 8.28
C HIS A 55 -14.53 -0.01 8.08
N GLY A 56 -14.96 -1.24 7.78
CA GLY A 56 -14.05 -2.34 7.49
C GLY A 56 -13.18 -2.10 6.25
N SER A 57 -13.71 -1.42 5.24
CA SER A 57 -12.96 -1.04 4.03
C SER A 57 -11.90 0.03 4.35
N VAL A 58 -12.20 0.96 5.25
CA VAL A 58 -11.22 1.95 5.73
C VAL A 58 -10.05 1.26 6.42
N ASN A 59 -10.31 0.29 7.30
CA ASN A 59 -9.27 -0.51 7.95
C ASN A 59 -8.36 -1.22 6.93
N GLY A 60 -8.94 -1.82 5.89
CA GLY A 60 -8.18 -2.45 4.82
C GLY A 60 -7.27 -1.47 4.09
N ARG A 61 -7.77 -0.28 3.77
CA ARG A 61 -6.96 0.77 3.12
C ARG A 61 -5.86 1.29 4.04
N LEU A 62 -6.14 1.47 5.34
CA LEU A 62 -5.13 1.88 6.32
C LEU A 62 -4.01 0.86 6.44
N THR A 63 -4.32 -0.42 6.49
CA THR A 63 -3.31 -1.50 6.51
C THR A 63 -2.43 -1.45 5.25
N GLU A 64 -3.02 -1.30 4.08
CA GLU A 64 -2.28 -1.19 2.81
C GLU A 64 -1.37 0.04 2.79
N LEU A 65 -1.85 1.19 3.24
CA LEU A 65 -1.07 2.42 3.31
C LEU A 65 0.08 2.32 4.31
N ARG A 66 -0.13 1.65 5.44
CA ARG A 66 0.93 1.34 6.40
C ARG A 66 2.01 0.47 5.76
N ASP A 67 1.62 -0.56 5.03
CA ASP A 67 2.55 -1.47 4.36
C ASP A 67 3.33 -0.76 3.25
N LEU A 68 2.73 0.23 2.60
CA LEU A 68 3.41 1.10 1.63
C LEU A 68 4.35 2.12 2.29
N GLY A 69 4.25 2.29 3.59
CA GLY A 69 5.12 3.18 4.36
C GLY A 69 4.72 4.65 4.35
N VAL A 70 3.52 5.00 3.89
CA VAL A 70 3.04 6.40 3.82
C VAL A 70 2.35 6.87 5.09
N ILE A 71 1.86 5.94 5.91
CA ILE A 71 1.26 6.22 7.23
C ILE A 71 1.86 5.30 8.29
N TYR A 72 1.68 5.66 9.56
CA TYR A 72 2.12 4.84 10.69
C TYR A 72 1.11 4.88 11.84
N GLU A 73 1.18 3.86 12.69
CA GLU A 73 0.41 3.78 13.92
C GLU A 73 1.04 4.69 14.96
N LYS A 74 0.43 5.86 15.19
CA LYS A 74 1.00 6.85 16.08
C LYS A 74 0.79 6.52 17.56
N ASP A 75 -0.46 6.22 17.93
CA ASP A 75 -0.85 5.99 19.31
C ASP A 75 -2.16 5.20 19.37
N VAL A 76 -2.55 4.81 20.57
CA VAL A 76 -3.85 4.18 20.84
C VAL A 76 -4.63 5.13 21.72
N ARG A 77 -5.85 5.47 21.32
CA ARG A 77 -6.73 6.34 22.08
C ARG A 77 -8.20 5.95 21.88
N PRO A 78 -9.11 6.45 22.75
CA PRO A 78 -10.54 6.25 22.53
C PRO A 78 -11.01 6.92 21.23
N CYS A 79 -11.71 6.17 20.38
CA CYS A 79 -12.34 6.69 19.18
C CYS A 79 -13.57 7.52 19.56
N LYS A 80 -13.72 8.71 18.98
CA LYS A 80 -14.87 9.58 19.23
C LYS A 80 -16.20 8.99 18.73
N VAL A 81 -16.12 8.08 17.74
CA VAL A 81 -17.29 7.45 17.11
C VAL A 81 -17.72 6.20 17.87
N THR A 82 -16.78 5.30 18.17
CA THR A 82 -17.07 4.00 18.77
C THR A 82 -16.85 3.95 20.29
N GLY A 83 -16.11 4.90 20.85
CA GLY A 83 -15.71 4.93 22.26
C GLY A 83 -14.68 3.88 22.67
N ARG A 84 -14.25 3.01 21.77
CA ARG A 84 -13.26 1.97 22.02
C ARG A 84 -11.85 2.50 21.80
N ASN A 85 -10.88 1.93 22.52
CA ASN A 85 -9.47 2.21 22.27
C ASN A 85 -9.04 1.60 20.94
N VAL A 86 -8.63 2.45 20.02
CA VAL A 86 -8.20 2.08 18.67
C VAL A 86 -6.97 2.87 18.25
N ILE A 87 -6.34 2.43 17.18
CA ILE A 87 -5.13 3.04 16.64
C ILE A 87 -5.44 4.41 16.04
N GLU A 88 -4.62 5.39 16.38
CA GLU A 88 -4.56 6.72 15.80
C GLU A 88 -3.49 6.72 14.69
N TRP A 89 -3.85 7.21 13.50
CA TRP A 89 -2.99 7.18 12.32
C TRP A 89 -2.43 8.56 11.98
N ASP A 90 -1.20 8.60 11.51
CA ASP A 90 -0.56 9.84 11.04
C ASP A 90 0.36 9.55 9.84
N LEU A 91 0.79 10.61 9.15
CA LEU A 91 1.63 10.52 7.96
C LEU A 91 3.11 10.30 8.32
N THR A 92 3.81 9.53 7.50
CA THR A 92 5.26 9.31 7.65
C THR A 92 6.12 10.32 6.90
N ASP A 93 5.52 11.14 6.04
CA ASP A 93 6.21 12.06 5.11
C ASP A 93 7.13 11.32 4.13
N ARG A 94 6.77 10.07 3.77
CA ARG A 94 7.50 9.24 2.83
C ARG A 94 6.63 8.90 1.62
N LEU A 95 7.27 8.68 0.48
CA LEU A 95 6.60 8.18 -0.72
C LEU A 95 6.30 6.68 -0.58
N PRO A 96 5.25 6.17 -1.29
CA PRO A 96 4.92 4.76 -1.26
C PRO A 96 6.09 3.90 -1.75
N VAL A 97 6.40 2.84 -1.00
CA VAL A 97 7.44 1.87 -1.35
C VAL A 97 6.75 0.57 -1.76
N ASN A 98 7.07 0.06 -2.96
CA ASN A 98 6.60 -1.26 -3.39
C ASN A 98 7.25 -2.34 -2.54
N ILE A 99 6.56 -2.77 -1.49
CA ILE A 99 6.96 -3.94 -0.73
C ILE A 99 6.58 -5.15 -1.59
N LYS A 100 7.58 -5.89 -2.04
CA LYS A 100 7.33 -7.17 -2.72
C LYS A 100 6.54 -8.06 -1.77
N ASN A 101 5.30 -8.37 -2.16
CA ASN A 101 4.47 -9.26 -1.38
C ASN A 101 5.16 -10.64 -1.28
N PRO A 102 5.58 -11.09 -0.08
CA PRO A 102 6.23 -12.39 0.06
C PRO A 102 5.30 -13.55 -0.29
N ASN A 103 3.99 -13.33 -0.26
CA ASN A 103 2.98 -14.33 -0.60
C ASN A 103 2.50 -14.14 -2.04
N LYS A 104 3.39 -14.42 -2.99
CA LYS A 104 3.01 -14.39 -4.41
C LYS A 104 1.94 -15.43 -4.71
N THR A 105 0.94 -15.05 -5.47
CA THR A 105 -0.07 -15.98 -5.97
C THR A 105 0.56 -16.95 -6.97
N LYS A 106 -0.09 -18.11 -7.20
CA LYS A 106 0.35 -19.10 -8.20
C LYS A 106 0.56 -18.46 -9.58
N LYS A 107 -0.35 -17.56 -9.98
CA LYS A 107 -0.24 -16.82 -11.25
C LYS A 107 1.01 -15.93 -11.28
N GLN A 108 1.30 -15.21 -10.21
CA GLN A 108 2.48 -14.35 -10.14
C GLN A 108 3.79 -15.16 -10.20
N ARG A 109 3.83 -16.32 -9.55
CA ARG A 109 4.98 -17.24 -9.63
C ARG A 109 5.19 -17.75 -11.04
N LEU A 110 4.10 -18.09 -11.74
CA LEU A 110 4.14 -18.53 -13.12
C LEU A 110 4.67 -17.43 -14.06
N ASP A 111 4.18 -16.19 -13.90
CA ASP A 111 4.62 -15.06 -14.70
C ASP A 111 6.11 -14.76 -14.48
N ASP A 112 6.59 -14.84 -13.22
CA ASP A 112 8.01 -14.68 -12.90
C ASP A 112 8.86 -15.77 -13.54
N ALA A 113 8.41 -17.02 -13.53
CA ALA A 113 9.10 -18.15 -14.17
C ALA A 113 9.16 -17.97 -15.69
N LEU A 114 8.07 -17.52 -16.32
CA LEU A 114 8.04 -17.24 -17.77
C LEU A 114 8.98 -16.10 -18.15
N ASN A 115 9.05 -15.05 -17.35
CA ASN A 115 9.97 -13.93 -17.57
C ASN A 115 11.44 -14.38 -17.48
N SER A 116 11.77 -15.21 -16.49
CA SER A 116 13.11 -15.79 -16.34
C SER A 116 13.48 -16.67 -17.55
N LEU A 117 12.53 -17.44 -18.06
CA LEU A 117 12.69 -18.28 -19.25
C LEU A 117 12.93 -17.44 -20.51
N ARG A 118 12.23 -16.32 -20.66
CA ARG A 118 12.42 -15.39 -21.77
C ARG A 118 13.81 -14.74 -21.74
N GLU A 119 14.32 -14.37 -20.57
CA GLU A 119 15.67 -13.83 -20.42
C GLU A 119 16.73 -14.85 -20.80
N LEU A 120 16.60 -16.11 -20.36
CA LEU A 120 17.49 -17.20 -20.75
C LEU A 120 17.47 -17.45 -22.26
N TYR A 121 16.30 -17.38 -22.89
CA TYR A 121 16.17 -17.56 -24.34
C TYR A 121 16.85 -16.44 -25.15
N LYS A 122 16.85 -15.21 -24.61
CA LYS A 122 17.56 -14.08 -25.23
C LYS A 122 19.07 -14.19 -25.08
N ASN A 123 19.55 -14.92 -24.09
CA ASN A 123 20.96 -15.11 -23.80
C ASN A 123 21.45 -16.39 -24.51
N LYS A 124 22.05 -16.22 -25.67
CA LYS A 124 22.50 -17.34 -26.54
C LYS A 124 23.57 -18.24 -25.91
N ASP A 125 24.18 -17.83 -24.81
CA ASP A 125 25.23 -18.53 -24.08
C ASP A 125 24.67 -19.31 -22.87
N SER A 126 23.35 -19.53 -22.78
CA SER A 126 22.71 -20.31 -21.72
C SER A 126 23.17 -21.76 -21.74
N THR A 127 23.62 -22.26 -20.58
CA THR A 127 24.02 -23.66 -20.41
C THR A 127 22.84 -24.59 -20.18
N ASN A 128 23.02 -25.91 -20.36
CA ASN A 128 21.98 -26.90 -20.04
C ASN A 128 21.57 -26.88 -18.57
N GLU A 129 22.46 -26.47 -17.68
CA GLU A 129 22.17 -26.33 -16.24
C GLU A 129 21.15 -25.21 -15.96
N ASP A 130 21.25 -24.09 -16.70
CA ASP A 130 20.31 -22.98 -16.59
C ASP A 130 18.89 -23.41 -16.94
N TRP A 131 18.75 -24.24 -17.97
CA TRP A 131 17.47 -24.81 -18.37
C TRP A 131 16.89 -25.76 -17.33
N LYS A 132 17.74 -26.58 -16.68
CA LYS A 132 17.30 -27.44 -15.57
C LYS A 132 16.79 -26.62 -14.39
N THR A 133 17.47 -25.55 -14.02
CA THR A 133 17.06 -24.65 -12.94
C THR A 133 15.70 -24.03 -13.23
N VAL A 134 15.47 -23.58 -14.47
CA VAL A 134 14.17 -23.02 -14.88
C VAL A 134 13.08 -24.10 -14.86
N ALA A 135 13.37 -25.31 -15.34
CA ALA A 135 12.42 -26.43 -15.31
C ALA A 135 12.04 -26.81 -13.87
N ASP A 136 12.99 -26.82 -12.95
CA ASP A 136 12.75 -27.08 -11.53
C ASP A 136 11.89 -25.98 -10.89
N LEU A 137 12.11 -24.72 -11.24
CA LEU A 137 11.28 -23.60 -10.81
C LEU A 137 9.83 -23.74 -11.29
N ILE A 138 9.61 -24.16 -12.52
CA ILE A 138 8.27 -24.39 -13.09
C ILE A 138 7.60 -25.54 -12.37
N LYS A 139 8.29 -26.63 -12.07
CA LYS A 139 7.74 -27.79 -11.34
C LYS A 139 7.38 -27.47 -9.90
N SER A 140 8.00 -26.47 -9.28
CA SER A 140 7.75 -26.06 -7.90
C SER A 140 6.54 -25.10 -7.75
N ILE A 141 5.93 -24.71 -8.85
CA ILE A 141 4.79 -23.78 -8.86
C ILE A 141 3.45 -24.47 -8.51
#